data_3b713489d252915f4266de368cc8b750
#
_entry.id   3b713489d252915f4266de368cc8b750
#
_cell.length_a   1.000
_cell.length_b   1.000
_cell.length_c   1.000
_cell.angle_alpha   90.00
_cell.angle_beta   90.00
_cell.angle_gamma   90.00
#
_symmetry.space_group_name_H-M   'P 1'
#
loop_
_entity.id
_entity.type
_entity.pdbx_description
1 polymer ?
#
loop_
_entity_poly.entity_id
_entity_poly.type
_entity_poly.pdbx_seq_one_letter_code
_entity_poly.pdbx_strand_id
1 'polypeptide(L)'
;GMESLVLSLLDEEKFFILHSDKSYMENVDYMIDKLYDLSYVDEGFKERIHTRESKSTMVFDEYIALPHAINKETDKIVFSIGVFSDDKKHEKDSKLKVIFLLAIPDIEEKDDDILVKIYDEIIAISKDKQVVENIAKVKNYRELLLYFIKQDNVFN
;
A
#
# COMPACT_ATOMS: atom_id res chain seq x y z
N GLY A 1 -10.57 -12.87 -17.63
CA GLY A 1 -9.39 -12.50 -16.91
C GLY A 1 -9.45 -12.91 -15.46
N MET A 2 -8.35 -12.74 -14.79
CA MET A 2 -8.29 -13.06 -13.36
C MET A 2 -8.76 -11.87 -12.54
N GLU A 3 -9.52 -12.15 -11.49
CA GLU A 3 -9.93 -11.11 -10.56
C GLU A 3 -8.71 -10.52 -9.85
N SER A 4 -8.72 -9.22 -9.64
CA SER A 4 -7.67 -8.53 -8.89
C SER A 4 -7.75 -8.89 -7.41
N LEU A 5 -6.65 -9.38 -6.86
CA LEU A 5 -6.54 -9.60 -5.42
C LEU A 5 -6.47 -8.26 -4.68
N VAL A 6 -5.80 -7.28 -5.28
CA VAL A 6 -5.73 -5.94 -4.69
C VAL A 6 -7.14 -5.38 -4.54
N LEU A 7 -7.97 -5.49 -5.57
CA LEU A 7 -9.37 -5.05 -5.50
C LEU A 7 -10.11 -5.73 -4.34
N SER A 8 -9.91 -7.03 -4.17
CA SER A 8 -10.59 -7.79 -3.10
C SER A 8 -10.16 -7.38 -1.69
N LEU A 9 -8.99 -6.76 -1.57
CA LEU A 9 -8.45 -6.33 -0.28
C LEU A 9 -8.71 -4.86 0.04
N LEU A 10 -9.30 -4.11 -0.89
CA LEU A 10 -9.57 -2.69 -0.67
C LEU A 10 -10.63 -2.49 0.40
N ASP A 11 -10.39 -1.50 1.25
CA ASP A 11 -11.29 -1.15 2.34
C ASP A 11 -11.12 0.34 2.61
N GLU A 12 -12.25 1.04 2.78
CA GLU A 12 -12.24 2.47 3.03
C GLU A 12 -11.39 2.84 4.25
N GLU A 13 -11.43 2.02 5.30
CA GLU A 13 -10.67 2.26 6.52
C GLU A 13 -9.15 2.13 6.32
N LYS A 14 -8.72 1.52 5.24
CA LYS A 14 -7.32 1.27 4.93
C LYS A 14 -6.82 2.08 3.75
N PHE A 15 -7.56 3.11 3.37
CA PHE A 15 -7.16 4.04 2.32
C PHE A 15 -6.88 5.41 2.92
N PHE A 16 -5.77 6.03 2.50
CA PHE A 16 -5.32 7.31 3.07
C PHE A 16 -4.84 8.26 2.00
N ILE A 17 -5.22 9.52 2.15
CA ILE A 17 -4.58 10.63 1.43
C ILE A 17 -3.39 11.07 2.27
N LEU A 18 -2.21 11.01 1.70
CA LEU A 18 -0.97 11.25 2.42
C LEU A 18 -0.57 12.73 2.36
N HIS A 19 0.39 13.09 3.20
CA HIS A 19 0.83 14.46 3.40
C HIS A 19 2.10 14.72 2.61
N SER A 20 1.99 15.51 1.53
CA SER A 20 3.12 15.78 0.66
C SER A 20 4.20 16.68 1.29
N ASP A 21 3.88 17.33 2.41
CA ASP A 21 4.84 18.12 3.19
C ASP A 21 5.61 17.29 4.21
N LYS A 22 5.37 16.00 4.28
CA LYS A 22 6.01 15.06 5.20
C LYS A 22 6.90 14.08 4.45
N SER A 23 7.85 13.50 5.16
CA SER A 23 8.73 12.49 4.57
C SER A 23 8.00 11.19 4.29
N TYR A 24 8.65 10.32 3.51
CA TYR A 24 8.17 8.98 3.27
C TYR A 24 7.85 8.23 4.57
N MET A 25 8.82 8.16 5.49
CA MET A 25 8.62 7.40 6.72
C MET A 25 7.62 8.06 7.67
N GLU A 26 7.49 9.38 7.66
CA GLU A 26 6.43 10.04 8.42
C GLU A 26 5.06 9.64 7.90
N ASN A 27 4.91 9.51 6.58
CA ASN A 27 3.65 9.05 5.99
C ASN A 27 3.38 7.57 6.27
N VAL A 28 4.42 6.74 6.25
CA VAL A 28 4.30 5.32 6.65
C VAL A 28 3.82 5.24 8.10
N ASP A 29 4.42 6.02 8.99
CA ASP A 29 4.02 6.05 10.40
C ASP A 29 2.57 6.51 10.56
N TYR A 30 2.15 7.51 9.80
CA TYR A 30 0.77 7.96 9.81
C TYR A 30 -0.19 6.83 9.46
N MET A 31 0.11 6.09 8.40
CA MET A 31 -0.71 4.93 8.00
C MET A 31 -0.74 3.88 9.09
N ILE A 32 0.42 3.54 9.65
CA ILE A 32 0.51 2.52 10.70
C ILE A 32 -0.27 2.93 11.94
N ASP A 33 -0.15 4.19 12.35
CA ASP A 33 -0.86 4.69 13.54
C ASP A 33 -2.38 4.58 13.36
N LYS A 34 -2.88 4.91 12.19
CA LYS A 34 -4.31 4.75 11.89
C LYS A 34 -4.75 3.29 11.90
N LEU A 35 -3.95 2.42 11.31
CA LEU A 35 -4.24 0.98 11.31
C LEU A 35 -4.18 0.39 12.71
N TYR A 36 -3.24 0.87 13.53
CA TYR A 36 -3.15 0.45 14.92
C TYR A 36 -4.38 0.88 15.71
N ASP A 37 -4.81 2.13 15.56
CA ASP A 37 -6.00 2.65 16.24
C ASP A 37 -7.26 1.85 15.90
N LEU A 38 -7.31 1.30 14.69
CA LEU A 38 -8.42 0.47 14.22
C LEU A 38 -8.22 -1.02 14.52
N SER A 39 -7.18 -1.37 15.24
CA SER A 39 -6.85 -2.75 15.65
C SER A 39 -6.53 -3.69 14.48
N TYR A 40 -5.98 -3.15 13.41
CA TYR A 40 -5.55 -3.97 12.27
C TYR A 40 -4.12 -4.46 12.41
N VAL A 41 -3.26 -3.72 13.11
CA VAL A 41 -1.86 -4.10 13.30
C VAL A 41 -1.50 -4.07 14.77
N ASP A 42 -0.51 -4.89 15.15
CA ASP A 42 -0.05 -4.96 16.53
C ASP A 42 0.94 -3.84 16.89
N GLU A 43 1.17 -3.67 18.18
CA GLU A 43 2.01 -2.60 18.71
C GLU A 43 3.44 -2.63 18.19
N GLY A 44 3.98 -3.80 17.90
CA GLY A 44 5.36 -3.96 17.40
C GLY A 44 5.51 -3.79 15.89
N PHE A 45 4.41 -3.65 15.17
CA PHE A 45 4.45 -3.62 13.70
C PHE A 45 5.27 -2.43 13.17
N LYS A 46 5.09 -1.25 13.75
CA LYS A 46 5.85 -0.06 13.33
C LYS A 46 7.35 -0.30 13.42
N GLU A 47 7.81 -0.86 14.54
CA GLU A 47 9.24 -1.12 14.72
C GLU A 47 9.76 -2.13 13.70
N ARG A 48 8.97 -3.16 13.39
CA ARG A 48 9.36 -4.14 12.37
C ARG A 48 9.47 -3.51 10.98
N ILE A 49 8.58 -2.59 10.64
CA ILE A 49 8.67 -1.83 9.39
C ILE A 49 9.94 -0.99 9.36
N HIS A 50 10.21 -0.24 10.43
CA HIS A 50 11.41 0.61 10.51
C HIS A 50 12.71 -0.21 10.41
N THR A 51 12.76 -1.35 11.07
CA THR A 51 13.91 -2.24 11.01
C THR A 51 14.17 -2.72 9.60
N ARG A 52 13.12 -3.13 8.88
CA ARG A 52 13.28 -3.59 7.48
C ARG A 52 13.71 -2.45 6.57
N GLU A 53 13.09 -1.30 6.69
CA GLU A 53 13.43 -0.13 5.86
C GLU A 53 14.88 0.29 6.08
N SER A 54 15.38 0.22 7.32
CA SER A 54 16.76 0.59 7.64
C SER A 54 17.79 -0.34 7.02
N LYS A 55 17.42 -1.59 6.77
CA LYS A 55 18.32 -2.57 6.14
C LYS A 55 18.36 -2.45 4.63
N SER A 56 17.22 -2.18 4.03
CA SER A 56 17.08 -2.01 2.59
C SER A 56 15.76 -1.30 2.33
N THR A 57 15.81 -0.21 1.59
CA THR A 57 14.59 0.56 1.32
C THR A 57 13.53 -0.29 0.63
N MET A 58 12.28 -0.07 1.03
CA MET A 58 11.13 -0.71 0.42
C MET A 58 10.45 0.20 -0.61
N VAL A 59 11.09 1.33 -0.94
CA VAL A 59 10.72 2.13 -2.11
C VAL A 59 11.30 1.45 -3.34
N PHE A 60 10.47 1.19 -4.33
CA PHE A 60 10.95 0.62 -5.59
C PHE A 60 10.34 1.38 -6.77
N ASP A 61 11.06 1.38 -7.88
CA ASP A 61 10.64 2.03 -9.11
C ASP A 61 10.27 3.52 -8.93
N GLU A 62 10.97 4.22 -8.04
CA GLU A 62 10.83 5.66 -7.74
C GLU A 62 9.43 6.10 -7.27
N TYR A 63 8.37 5.53 -7.84
CA TYR A 63 7.00 6.04 -7.69
C TYR A 63 6.19 5.27 -6.64
N ILE A 64 6.64 4.08 -6.27
CA ILE A 64 5.89 3.18 -5.40
C ILE A 64 6.77 2.72 -4.25
N ALA A 65 6.18 2.62 -3.07
CA ALA A 65 6.78 1.95 -1.93
C ALA A 65 5.87 0.80 -1.50
N LEU A 66 6.48 -0.29 -1.02
CA LEU A 66 5.77 -1.45 -0.49
C LEU A 66 6.34 -1.79 0.88
N PRO A 67 6.12 -0.94 1.89
CA PRO A 67 6.51 -1.33 3.24
C PRO A 67 5.70 -2.54 3.68
N HIS A 68 6.40 -3.55 4.20
CA HIS A 68 5.75 -4.78 4.62
C HIS A 68 6.53 -5.43 5.76
N ALA A 69 5.80 -6.07 6.65
CA ALA A 69 6.38 -6.79 7.77
C ALA A 69 5.35 -7.76 8.35
N ILE A 70 5.82 -8.62 9.23
CA ILE A 70 4.97 -9.53 9.98
C ILE A 70 4.05 -8.72 10.91
N ASN A 71 2.80 -9.15 10.98
CA ASN A 71 1.78 -8.57 11.84
C ASN A 71 1.19 -9.67 12.72
N LYS A 72 1.14 -9.43 14.03
CA LYS A 72 0.68 -10.42 15.00
C LYS A 72 -0.75 -10.15 15.48
N GLU A 73 -1.39 -9.09 14.98
CA GLU A 73 -2.72 -8.72 15.45
C GLU A 73 -3.82 -9.61 14.89
N THR A 74 -3.69 -9.99 13.62
CA THR A 74 -4.72 -10.78 12.94
C THR A 74 -4.10 -11.96 12.20
N ASP A 75 -4.92 -12.93 11.83
CA ASP A 75 -4.51 -14.06 11.01
C ASP A 75 -4.77 -13.82 9.51
N LYS A 76 -5.16 -12.61 9.16
CA LYS A 76 -5.44 -12.23 7.77
C LYS A 76 -4.46 -11.16 7.30
N ILE A 77 -4.24 -11.13 5.98
CA ILE A 77 -3.44 -10.08 5.36
C ILE A 77 -4.18 -8.75 5.52
N VAL A 78 -3.45 -7.73 5.98
CA VAL A 78 -3.93 -6.35 6.01
C VAL A 78 -3.22 -5.58 4.91
N PHE A 79 -3.99 -4.96 4.03
CA PHE A 79 -3.48 -4.21 2.90
C PHE A 79 -4.00 -2.78 2.95
N SER A 80 -3.10 -1.82 2.86
CA SER A 80 -3.44 -0.40 2.95
C SER A 80 -2.82 0.35 1.78
N ILE A 81 -3.54 1.32 1.24
CA ILE A 81 -3.05 2.18 0.16
C ILE A 81 -3.06 3.63 0.64
N GLY A 82 -1.91 4.28 0.49
CA GLY A 82 -1.80 5.71 0.69
C GLY A 82 -1.38 6.38 -0.61
N VAL A 83 -2.00 7.51 -0.94
CA VAL A 83 -1.70 8.22 -2.17
C VAL A 83 -1.36 9.68 -1.89
N PHE A 84 -0.42 10.22 -2.67
CA PHE A 84 -0.10 11.63 -2.69
C PHE A 84 -0.87 12.26 -3.84
N SER A 85 -2.05 12.76 -3.54
CA SER A 85 -2.99 13.21 -4.57
C SER A 85 -2.80 14.64 -5.02
N ASP A 86 -1.96 15.42 -4.33
CA ASP A 86 -1.70 16.78 -4.73
C ASP A 86 -0.46 16.87 -5.61
N ASP A 87 -0.37 17.96 -6.39
CA ASP A 87 0.74 18.19 -7.31
C ASP A 87 1.94 18.86 -6.65
N LYS A 88 1.88 19.09 -5.34
CA LYS A 88 2.99 19.72 -4.63
C LYS A 88 4.15 18.76 -4.54
N LYS A 89 5.35 19.29 -4.73
CA LYS A 89 6.55 18.49 -4.57
C LYS A 89 6.66 18.02 -3.12
N HIS A 90 6.79 16.73 -2.97
CA HIS A 90 7.19 16.15 -1.72
C HIS A 90 8.60 16.61 -1.39
N GLU A 91 8.99 16.33 -0.16
CA GLU A 91 10.34 16.54 0.27
C GLU A 91 11.35 16.30 -0.86
N LYS A 92 12.08 17.33 -1.18
CA LYS A 92 13.20 17.37 -2.14
C LYS A 92 13.24 16.22 -3.16
N ASP A 93 12.67 16.44 -4.30
CA ASP A 93 12.81 15.55 -5.45
C ASP A 93 12.21 14.16 -5.30
N SER A 94 11.47 13.91 -4.23
CA SER A 94 10.77 12.65 -4.09
C SER A 94 9.72 12.54 -5.19
N LYS A 95 9.75 11.43 -5.91
CA LYS A 95 8.79 11.12 -6.97
C LYS A 95 7.73 10.14 -6.49
N LEU A 96 7.75 9.80 -5.21
CA LEU A 96 6.84 8.81 -4.64
C LEU A 96 5.38 9.25 -4.83
N LYS A 97 4.57 8.36 -5.36
CA LYS A 97 3.16 8.61 -5.66
C LYS A 97 2.21 7.79 -4.80
N VAL A 98 2.57 6.56 -4.51
CA VAL A 98 1.69 5.61 -3.85
C VAL A 98 2.49 4.76 -2.87
N ILE A 99 1.93 4.55 -1.69
CA ILE A 99 2.46 3.59 -0.73
C ILE A 99 1.46 2.44 -0.62
N PHE A 100 1.91 1.22 -0.92
CA PHE A 100 1.18 -0.01 -0.63
C PHE A 100 1.77 -0.61 0.63
N LEU A 101 1.02 -0.61 1.71
CA LEU A 101 1.48 -1.16 2.98
C LEU A 101 0.85 -2.53 3.19
N LEU A 102 1.68 -3.51 3.51
CA LEU A 102 1.24 -4.89 3.63
C LEU A 102 1.64 -5.45 4.99
N ALA A 103 0.66 -5.84 5.78
CA ALA A 103 0.88 -6.49 7.06
C ALA A 103 0.58 -7.99 6.89
N ILE A 104 1.60 -8.81 7.12
CA ILE A 104 1.59 -10.24 6.80
C ILE A 104 1.36 -11.02 8.09
N PRO A 105 0.31 -11.86 8.15
CA PRO A 105 0.04 -12.60 9.39
C PRO A 105 1.18 -13.54 9.77
N ASP A 106 1.44 -13.62 11.06
CA ASP A 106 2.49 -14.47 11.62
C ASP A 106 1.91 -15.87 11.92
N ILE A 107 1.64 -16.61 10.85
CA ILE A 107 1.08 -17.96 10.95
C ILE A 107 1.91 -18.93 10.12
N GLU A 108 2.00 -20.18 10.56
CA GLU A 108 2.79 -21.19 9.86
C GLU A 108 2.17 -21.61 8.54
N GLU A 109 0.86 -21.75 8.50
CA GLU A 109 0.13 -22.12 7.30
C GLU A 109 -0.21 -20.88 6.49
N LYS A 110 0.81 -20.28 5.91
CA LYS A 110 0.62 -19.12 5.07
C LYS A 110 0.13 -19.55 3.71
N ASP A 111 -0.80 -18.81 3.18
CA ASP A 111 -1.12 -18.92 1.79
C ASP A 111 -0.08 -18.11 1.00
N ASP A 112 1.10 -18.71 0.83
CA ASP A 112 2.19 -18.05 0.12
C ASP A 112 1.81 -17.72 -1.32
N ASP A 113 0.91 -18.48 -1.92
CA ASP A 113 0.43 -18.23 -3.28
C ASP A 113 -0.32 -16.91 -3.34
N ILE A 114 -1.12 -16.58 -2.33
CA ILE A 114 -1.83 -15.30 -2.28
C ILE A 114 -0.83 -14.15 -2.16
N LEU A 115 0.18 -14.29 -1.31
CA LEU A 115 1.21 -13.26 -1.16
C LEU A 115 1.95 -13.02 -2.47
N VAL A 116 2.35 -14.09 -3.15
CA VAL A 116 3.03 -13.98 -4.45
C VAL A 116 2.15 -13.25 -5.45
N LYS A 117 0.87 -13.58 -5.51
CA LYS A 117 -0.06 -12.92 -6.43
C LYS A 117 -0.23 -11.44 -6.12
N ILE A 118 -0.29 -11.07 -4.83
CA ILE A 118 -0.36 -9.66 -4.43
C ILE A 118 0.90 -8.92 -4.87
N TYR A 119 2.07 -9.48 -4.61
CA TYR A 119 3.33 -8.89 -5.06
C TYR A 119 3.36 -8.74 -6.58
N ASP A 120 2.94 -9.75 -7.31
CA ASP A 120 2.93 -9.71 -8.78
C ASP A 120 2.00 -8.61 -9.29
N GLU A 121 0.84 -8.42 -8.68
CA GLU A 121 -0.07 -7.32 -9.05
C GLU A 121 0.57 -5.96 -8.78
N ILE A 122 1.19 -5.78 -7.63
CA ILE A 122 1.83 -4.52 -7.26
C ILE A 122 2.99 -4.22 -8.22
N ILE A 123 3.79 -5.22 -8.54
CA ILE A 123 4.88 -5.08 -9.51
C ILE A 123 4.34 -4.70 -10.88
N ALA A 124 3.26 -5.34 -11.32
CA ALA A 124 2.63 -5.02 -12.59
C ALA A 124 2.12 -3.58 -12.63
N ILE A 125 1.51 -3.12 -11.53
CA ILE A 125 1.08 -1.72 -11.40
C ILE A 125 2.29 -0.80 -11.50
N SER A 126 3.38 -1.11 -10.81
CA SER A 126 4.57 -0.26 -10.79
C SER A 126 5.20 -0.06 -12.16
N LYS A 127 5.04 -1.03 -13.05
CA LYS A 127 5.60 -0.96 -14.40
C LYS A 127 4.80 -0.09 -15.34
N ASP A 128 3.57 0.25 -14.97
CA ASP A 128 2.70 1.09 -15.79
C ASP A 128 2.54 2.45 -15.14
N LYS A 129 3.33 3.41 -15.61
CA LYS A 129 3.33 4.77 -15.04
C LYS A 129 1.98 5.45 -15.11
N GLN A 130 1.19 5.17 -16.15
CA GLN A 130 -0.13 5.77 -16.27
C GLN A 130 -1.08 5.23 -15.20
N VAL A 131 -1.00 3.94 -14.90
CA VAL A 131 -1.78 3.33 -13.82
C VAL A 131 -1.40 3.94 -12.47
N VAL A 132 -0.10 4.07 -12.19
CA VAL A 132 0.38 4.70 -10.96
C VAL A 132 -0.15 6.13 -10.84
N GLU A 133 -0.07 6.90 -11.92
CA GLU A 133 -0.57 8.28 -11.95
C GLU A 133 -2.07 8.34 -11.68
N ASN A 134 -2.82 7.44 -12.28
CA ASN A 134 -4.27 7.40 -12.11
C ASN A 134 -4.65 7.04 -10.66
N ILE A 135 -3.95 6.09 -10.07
CA ILE A 135 -4.16 5.73 -8.66
C ILE A 135 -3.84 6.92 -7.76
N ALA A 136 -2.70 7.60 -8.02
CA ALA A 136 -2.26 8.71 -7.19
C ALA A 136 -3.22 9.91 -7.24
N LYS A 137 -3.94 10.09 -8.33
CA LYS A 137 -4.83 11.25 -8.51
C LYS A 137 -6.18 11.13 -7.82
N VAL A 138 -6.53 9.96 -7.32
CA VAL A 138 -7.83 9.79 -6.68
C VAL A 138 -7.92 10.68 -5.44
N LYS A 139 -9.09 11.23 -5.21
CA LYS A 139 -9.33 12.16 -4.10
C LYS A 139 -9.99 11.51 -2.90
N ASN A 140 -10.53 10.31 -3.10
CA ASN A 140 -11.22 9.57 -2.05
C ASN A 140 -11.29 8.10 -2.41
N TYR A 141 -11.74 7.30 -1.45
CA TYR A 141 -11.82 5.85 -1.62
C TYR A 141 -12.76 5.44 -2.77
N ARG A 142 -13.88 6.13 -2.93
CA ARG A 142 -14.85 5.82 -4.00
C ARG A 142 -14.18 5.90 -5.37
N GLU A 143 -13.39 6.95 -5.61
CA GLU A 143 -12.68 7.09 -6.88
C GLU A 143 -11.66 5.97 -7.09
N LEU A 144 -10.95 5.59 -6.02
CA LEU A 144 -10.00 4.47 -6.09
C LEU A 144 -10.71 3.18 -6.44
N LEU A 145 -11.79 2.89 -5.74
CA LEU A 145 -12.56 1.67 -5.94
C LEU A 145 -13.10 1.59 -7.37
N LEU A 146 -13.68 2.68 -7.86
CA LEU A 146 -14.21 2.74 -9.23
C LEU A 146 -13.10 2.54 -10.26
N TYR A 147 -11.93 3.10 -10.02
CA TYR A 147 -10.80 2.91 -10.92
C TYR A 147 -10.42 1.42 -11.03
N PHE A 148 -10.27 0.74 -9.89
CA PHE A 148 -9.92 -0.68 -9.88
C PHE A 148 -11.02 -1.54 -10.51
N ILE A 149 -12.29 -1.22 -10.27
CA ILE A 149 -13.41 -1.94 -10.88
C ILE A 149 -13.37 -1.81 -12.40
N LYS A 150 -13.10 -0.60 -12.90
CA LYS A 150 -13.00 -0.38 -14.35
C LYS A 150 -11.84 -1.15 -14.97
N GLN A 151 -10.69 -1.17 -14.31
CA GLN A 151 -9.54 -1.91 -14.79
C GLN A 151 -9.85 -3.42 -14.84
N ASP A 152 -10.47 -3.93 -13.80
CA ASP A 152 -10.86 -5.34 -13.73
C ASP A 152 -11.82 -5.70 -14.86
N ASN A 153 -12.81 -4.86 -15.10
CA ASN A 153 -13.80 -5.07 -16.16
C ASN A 153 -13.21 -5.00 -17.58
N VAL A 154 -12.20 -4.16 -17.78
CA VAL A 154 -11.53 -4.06 -19.08
C VAL A 154 -10.80 -5.35 -19.43
N PHE A 155 -10.22 -6.03 -18.43
CA PHE A 155 -9.42 -7.23 -18.65
C PHE A 155 -10.19 -8.52 -18.40
N ASN A 156 -11.41 -8.44 -17.95
CA ASN A 156 -12.33 -9.55 -17.83
C ASN A 156 -13.32 -9.55 -18.99
#